data_c4a2c9ed4fb9b9754a6e96c1b3ab69be
#
_entry.id   c4a2c9ed4fb9b9754a6e96c1b3ab69be
#
_cell.length_a   1.000
_cell.length_b   1.000
_cell.length_c   1.000
_cell.angle_alpha   90.00
_cell.angle_beta   90.00
_cell.angle_gamma   90.00
#
_symmetry.space_group_name_H-M   'P 1'
#
loop_
_entity.id
_entity.type
_entity.pdbx_description
1 polymer ?
#
loop_
_entity_poly.entity_id
_entity_poly.type
_entity_poly.pdbx_seq_one_letter_code
_entity_poly.pdbx_strand_id
1 'polypeptide(L)'
;MRGKHFVFMLFAAFVLFPVSGFAQTYAIRNVRIVTVSGATIPSGHILIQDGKIAALGPNITIPSSAKVIDARGLTAYPGMIDAHTAIGLTEIDSISATQDINELGDLNPHMKASAAINAQSEHVAITRANGVTTVLSAPDGSLFAGQAAIINLDGWVTKDMLLKDSAATIINFPRDVRLPANANDRQRRDAEDARRKRLELLRKTLRDAQSYARLVDAKVDGDSDLALRALVPVVKGEMPAIFTVDTAAEIKGALDIADEFKLKAILSGCAEAWRVADLLRSKNVPVLFSGLLDLPTSDLDAYDSHYSTPAALSKAGVKFAFSAGGASSVRDLPFQAGMAVGFGLDKDEALKAVTLYPAQILNIADKVGSIQEGKVANIIITDGDPLELLSHVKHLFIAGKPVELKSKHTDLYDTFSKRP
;
A
#
# COMPACT_ATOMS: atom_id res chain seq x y z
N MET A 1 -51.58 23.56 -62.80
CA MET A 1 -51.03 24.41 -61.69
C MET A 1 -50.57 23.46 -60.57
N ARG A 2 -49.29 23.24 -60.47
CA ARG A 2 -48.67 22.34 -59.42
C ARG A 2 -47.89 23.21 -58.44
N GLY A 3 -48.44 23.36 -57.20
CA GLY A 3 -47.77 24.11 -56.13
C GLY A 3 -46.63 23.24 -55.52
N LYS A 4 -45.43 23.78 -55.50
CA LYS A 4 -44.26 23.21 -54.79
C LYS A 4 -44.23 23.77 -53.38
N HIS A 5 -44.44 22.90 -52.38
CA HIS A 5 -44.20 23.23 -50.99
C HIS A 5 -42.70 23.02 -50.68
N PHE A 6 -42.01 24.11 -50.33
CA PHE A 6 -40.65 24.12 -49.83
C PHE A 6 -40.72 23.98 -48.31
N VAL A 7 -40.26 22.85 -47.79
CA VAL A 7 -40.11 22.63 -46.35
C VAL A 7 -38.72 23.11 -45.94
N PHE A 8 -38.67 24.20 -45.17
CA PHE A 8 -37.43 24.72 -44.55
C PHE A 8 -37.16 23.89 -43.28
N MET A 9 -36.16 23.01 -43.33
CA MET A 9 -35.68 22.25 -42.15
C MET A 9 -34.66 23.11 -41.42
N LEU A 10 -35.08 23.68 -40.27
CA LEU A 10 -34.18 24.43 -39.38
C LEU A 10 -33.30 23.42 -38.58
N PHE A 11 -32.02 23.33 -38.94
CA PHE A 11 -31.05 22.55 -38.17
C PHE A 11 -30.58 23.41 -36.97
N ALA A 12 -31.11 23.14 -35.76
CA ALA A 12 -30.60 23.73 -34.53
C ALA A 12 -29.28 23.02 -34.19
N ALA A 13 -28.15 23.66 -34.41
CA ALA A 13 -26.84 23.21 -33.96
C ALA A 13 -26.77 23.33 -32.42
N PHE A 14 -26.93 22.20 -31.75
CA PHE A 14 -26.71 22.09 -30.31
C PHE A 14 -25.19 22.14 -30.07
N VAL A 15 -24.66 23.31 -29.70
CA VAL A 15 -23.27 23.50 -29.29
C VAL A 15 -23.17 22.90 -27.88
N LEU A 16 -22.70 21.63 -27.78
CA LEU A 16 -22.29 21.02 -26.54
C LEU A 16 -21.04 21.74 -26.04
N PHE A 17 -21.20 22.72 -25.16
CA PHE A 17 -20.11 23.23 -24.36
C PHE A 17 -19.68 22.10 -23.42
N PRO A 18 -18.39 21.67 -23.43
CA PRO A 18 -17.91 20.77 -22.40
C PRO A 18 -18.05 21.55 -21.07
N VAL A 19 -18.91 21.06 -20.19
CA VAL A 19 -18.93 21.50 -18.80
C VAL A 19 -17.63 20.99 -18.20
N SER A 20 -16.56 21.79 -18.33
CA SER A 20 -15.34 21.60 -17.56
C SER A 20 -15.73 21.85 -16.11
N GLY A 21 -16.04 20.79 -15.38
CA GLY A 21 -16.20 20.86 -13.93
C GLY A 21 -14.91 21.44 -13.37
N PHE A 22 -14.91 22.71 -12.98
CA PHE A 22 -13.78 23.33 -12.31
C PHE A 22 -13.50 22.53 -11.06
N ALA A 23 -12.35 21.85 -11.01
CA ALA A 23 -11.92 21.15 -9.81
C ALA A 23 -11.88 22.17 -8.67
N GLN A 24 -12.60 21.86 -7.59
CA GLN A 24 -12.74 22.76 -6.45
C GLN A 24 -11.36 23.02 -5.84
N THR A 25 -11.01 24.31 -5.69
CA THR A 25 -9.78 24.74 -5.01
C THR A 25 -10.02 24.81 -3.50
N TYR A 26 -9.09 24.29 -2.71
CA TYR A 26 -9.11 24.37 -1.25
C TYR A 26 -7.85 25.07 -0.72
N ALA A 27 -7.99 25.81 0.37
CA ALA A 27 -6.88 26.41 1.08
C ALA A 27 -6.97 26.06 2.57
N ILE A 28 -5.95 25.39 3.08
CA ILE A 28 -5.77 25.10 4.52
C ILE A 28 -4.90 26.22 5.08
N ARG A 29 -5.41 26.94 6.10
CA ARG A 29 -4.73 28.13 6.66
C ARG A 29 -4.34 27.92 8.10
N ASN A 30 -3.28 28.64 8.51
CA ASN A 30 -2.82 28.72 9.90
C ASN A 30 -2.47 27.36 10.52
N VAL A 31 -1.94 26.43 9.71
CA VAL A 31 -1.63 25.06 10.10
C VAL A 31 -0.13 24.86 10.30
N ARG A 32 0.28 24.09 11.30
CA ARG A 32 1.65 23.55 11.37
C ARG A 32 1.79 22.47 10.30
N ILE A 33 2.84 22.49 9.48
CA ILE A 33 3.01 21.55 8.35
C ILE A 33 4.22 20.70 8.59
N VAL A 34 4.04 19.40 8.79
CA VAL A 34 5.09 18.40 8.85
C VAL A 34 5.26 17.80 7.45
N THR A 35 6.28 18.24 6.74
CA THR A 35 6.47 17.85 5.33
C THR A 35 6.98 16.42 5.17
N VAL A 36 7.63 15.86 6.19
CA VAL A 36 8.32 14.57 6.28
C VAL A 36 9.58 14.48 5.39
N SER A 37 9.60 15.15 4.26
CA SER A 37 10.75 15.18 3.32
C SER A 37 11.66 16.38 3.49
N GLY A 38 11.31 17.33 4.35
CA GLY A 38 12.04 18.58 4.61
C GLY A 38 11.72 19.16 5.98
N ALA A 39 12.05 20.43 6.18
CA ALA A 39 11.79 21.10 7.44
C ALA A 39 10.29 21.25 7.72
N THR A 40 9.90 21.14 9.00
CA THR A 40 8.57 21.49 9.47
C THR A 40 8.35 23.00 9.36
N ILE A 41 7.19 23.42 8.83
CA ILE A 41 6.75 24.81 8.79
C ILE A 41 5.86 25.05 10.01
N PRO A 42 6.31 25.86 11.00
CA PRO A 42 5.59 26.02 12.28
C PRO A 42 4.17 26.58 12.14
N SER A 43 3.97 27.49 11.17
CA SER A 43 2.68 28.05 10.80
C SER A 43 2.70 28.43 9.32
N GLY A 44 1.76 27.89 8.56
CA GLY A 44 1.70 28.12 7.12
C GLY A 44 0.35 27.85 6.54
N HIS A 45 0.33 27.76 5.22
CA HIS A 45 -0.86 27.49 4.42
C HIS A 45 -0.54 26.43 3.40
N ILE A 46 -1.55 25.68 2.97
CA ILE A 46 -1.47 24.70 1.88
C ILE A 46 -2.58 25.05 0.89
N LEU A 47 -2.22 25.24 -0.37
CA LEU A 47 -3.16 25.42 -1.48
C LEU A 47 -3.29 24.11 -2.26
N ILE A 48 -4.53 23.65 -2.43
CA ILE A 48 -4.85 22.43 -3.18
C ILE A 48 -5.63 22.84 -4.42
N GLN A 49 -5.12 22.50 -5.59
CA GLN A 49 -5.77 22.71 -6.90
C GLN A 49 -5.60 21.46 -7.75
N ASP A 50 -6.63 21.11 -8.51
CA ASP A 50 -6.62 19.98 -9.45
C ASP A 50 -6.12 18.66 -8.81
N GLY A 51 -6.50 18.43 -7.55
CA GLY A 51 -6.11 17.23 -6.80
C GLY A 51 -4.69 17.23 -6.25
N LYS A 52 -3.92 18.30 -6.47
CA LYS A 52 -2.51 18.42 -6.09
C LYS A 52 -2.26 19.57 -5.13
N ILE A 53 -1.13 19.48 -4.42
CA ILE A 53 -0.58 20.57 -3.64
C ILE A 53 0.01 21.58 -4.62
N ALA A 54 -0.68 22.72 -4.80
CA ALA A 54 -0.25 23.76 -5.73
C ALA A 54 0.80 24.70 -5.13
N ALA A 55 0.68 24.98 -3.82
CA ALA A 55 1.64 25.79 -3.07
C ALA A 55 1.57 25.45 -1.59
N LEU A 56 2.68 25.65 -0.87
CA LEU A 56 2.71 25.58 0.60
C LEU A 56 3.75 26.56 1.15
N GLY A 57 3.50 27.07 2.33
CA GLY A 57 4.43 27.98 3.00
C GLY A 57 3.75 28.99 3.92
N PRO A 58 4.54 29.84 4.62
CA PRO A 58 3.98 30.85 5.51
C PRO A 58 3.26 31.98 4.77
N ASN A 59 3.68 32.28 3.53
CA ASN A 59 3.18 33.41 2.73
C ASN A 59 2.87 32.95 1.31
N ILE A 60 1.70 32.33 1.10
CA ILE A 60 1.21 31.92 -0.23
C ILE A 60 0.02 32.79 -0.65
N THR A 61 -0.16 32.99 -1.94
CA THR A 61 -1.35 33.64 -2.49
C THR A 61 -2.51 32.64 -2.51
N ILE A 62 -3.60 32.97 -1.83
CA ILE A 62 -4.81 32.14 -1.81
C ILE A 62 -5.84 32.82 -2.71
N PRO A 63 -6.33 32.14 -3.79
CA PRO A 63 -7.37 32.66 -4.64
C PRO A 63 -8.67 32.91 -3.87
N SER A 64 -9.39 33.97 -4.20
CA SER A 64 -10.70 34.27 -3.56
C SER A 64 -11.78 33.22 -3.81
N SER A 65 -11.61 32.40 -4.86
CA SER A 65 -12.51 31.28 -5.18
C SER A 65 -12.23 30.01 -4.36
N ALA A 66 -11.11 29.96 -3.58
CA ALA A 66 -10.76 28.80 -2.79
C ALA A 66 -11.70 28.65 -1.58
N LYS A 67 -12.14 27.42 -1.32
CA LYS A 67 -12.75 27.07 -0.02
C LYS A 67 -11.68 27.04 1.05
N VAL A 68 -11.81 27.93 2.04
CA VAL A 68 -10.83 28.10 3.10
C VAL A 68 -11.23 27.24 4.31
N ILE A 69 -10.26 26.49 4.83
CA ILE A 69 -10.35 25.76 6.10
C ILE A 69 -9.32 26.38 7.05
N ASP A 70 -9.78 26.98 8.15
CA ASP A 70 -8.89 27.48 9.20
C ASP A 70 -8.51 26.32 10.12
N ALA A 71 -7.24 25.91 10.08
CA ALA A 71 -6.69 24.81 10.85
C ALA A 71 -5.76 25.28 11.98
N ARG A 72 -6.07 26.41 12.58
CA ARG A 72 -5.31 26.99 13.71
C ARG A 72 -5.25 26.04 14.89
N GLY A 73 -4.05 25.78 15.39
CA GLY A 73 -3.81 24.82 16.47
C GLY A 73 -3.74 23.36 16.04
N LEU A 74 -3.94 23.10 14.73
CA LEU A 74 -3.84 21.76 14.16
C LEU A 74 -2.52 21.58 13.40
N THR A 75 -2.19 20.32 13.10
CA THR A 75 -1.00 19.96 12.34
C THR A 75 -1.39 19.15 11.11
N ALA A 76 -0.84 19.52 9.95
CA ALA A 76 -0.98 18.80 8.71
C ALA A 76 0.18 17.82 8.51
N TYR A 77 -0.13 16.59 8.16
CA TYR A 77 0.80 15.52 7.82
C TYR A 77 0.44 14.95 6.44
N PRO A 78 1.38 14.29 5.72
CA PRO A 78 1.01 13.48 4.57
C PRO A 78 0.11 12.34 5.03
N GLY A 79 -0.85 11.94 4.20
CA GLY A 79 -1.65 10.76 4.47
C GLY A 79 -0.79 9.51 4.58
N MET A 80 -1.10 8.64 5.52
CA MET A 80 -0.34 7.42 5.78
C MET A 80 -0.58 6.37 4.69
N ILE A 81 0.39 5.47 4.54
CA ILE A 81 0.44 4.44 3.49
C ILE A 81 0.67 3.08 4.16
N ASP A 82 -0.28 2.16 4.05
CA ASP A 82 -0.04 0.76 4.39
C ASP A 82 0.65 0.06 3.22
N ALA A 83 1.79 -0.56 3.50
CA ALA A 83 2.66 -1.06 2.47
C ALA A 83 2.31 -2.46 1.95
N HIS A 84 1.38 -3.21 2.58
CA HIS A 84 0.92 -4.52 2.12
C HIS A 84 -0.33 -4.97 2.90
N THR A 85 -1.46 -5.04 2.22
CA THR A 85 -2.74 -5.41 2.85
C THR A 85 -3.69 -6.08 1.86
N ALA A 86 -4.76 -6.69 2.39
CA ALA A 86 -5.87 -7.27 1.63
C ALA A 86 -7.10 -6.34 1.52
N ILE A 87 -6.97 -5.02 1.81
CA ILE A 87 -8.11 -4.09 1.70
C ILE A 87 -8.71 -4.13 0.29
N GLY A 88 -10.04 -4.30 0.24
CA GLY A 88 -10.81 -4.44 -0.98
C GLY A 88 -10.84 -5.85 -1.56
N LEU A 89 -9.96 -6.76 -1.11
CA LEU A 89 -9.94 -8.17 -1.52
C LEU A 89 -10.53 -9.10 -0.46
N THR A 90 -10.70 -8.63 0.77
CA THR A 90 -11.26 -9.40 1.88
C THR A 90 -12.15 -8.51 2.72
N GLU A 91 -13.40 -8.97 2.97
CA GLU A 91 -14.34 -8.27 3.85
C GLU A 91 -14.42 -8.94 5.23
N ILE A 92 -14.55 -10.26 5.27
CA ILE A 92 -14.65 -11.05 6.51
C ILE A 92 -13.70 -12.23 6.41
N ASP A 93 -12.62 -12.23 7.19
CA ASP A 93 -11.54 -13.22 7.14
C ASP A 93 -12.03 -14.67 7.35
N SER A 94 -13.12 -14.87 8.11
CA SER A 94 -13.67 -16.20 8.39
C SER A 94 -14.69 -16.69 7.35
N ILE A 95 -15.04 -15.89 6.34
CA ILE A 95 -16.05 -16.22 5.32
C ILE A 95 -15.42 -16.18 3.94
N SER A 96 -15.09 -17.35 3.39
CA SER A 96 -14.42 -17.50 2.09
C SER A 96 -15.18 -16.85 0.93
N ALA A 97 -16.50 -16.80 0.97
CA ALA A 97 -17.32 -16.15 -0.06
C ALA A 97 -17.16 -14.61 -0.12
N THR A 98 -16.47 -14.01 0.83
CA THR A 98 -16.15 -12.58 0.89
C THR A 98 -14.66 -12.28 0.65
N GLN A 99 -13.93 -13.26 0.14
CA GLN A 99 -12.50 -13.18 -0.10
C GLN A 99 -12.19 -13.40 -1.57
N ASP A 100 -11.64 -12.38 -2.22
CA ASP A 100 -11.10 -12.40 -3.58
C ASP A 100 -9.56 -12.23 -3.56
N ILE A 101 -8.92 -12.82 -2.56
CA ILE A 101 -7.49 -12.64 -2.29
C ILE A 101 -6.61 -13.64 -3.04
N ASN A 102 -7.17 -14.79 -3.43
CA ASN A 102 -6.40 -15.87 -4.05
C ASN A 102 -7.14 -16.55 -5.21
N GLU A 103 -6.35 -17.16 -6.10
CA GLU A 103 -6.82 -17.97 -7.21
C GLU A 103 -6.30 -19.40 -7.07
N LEU A 104 -6.92 -20.32 -7.83
CA LEU A 104 -6.54 -21.73 -7.84
C LEU A 104 -5.17 -21.95 -8.51
N GLY A 105 -4.39 -22.87 -7.97
CA GLY A 105 -3.08 -23.25 -8.49
C GLY A 105 -1.93 -22.39 -7.97
N ASP A 106 -0.70 -22.75 -8.34
CA ASP A 106 0.52 -22.11 -7.82
C ASP A 106 1.02 -20.96 -8.72
N LEU A 107 0.55 -20.82 -9.96
CA LEU A 107 1.12 -19.93 -10.96
C LEU A 107 0.08 -18.93 -11.50
N ASN A 108 -0.17 -17.88 -10.73
CA ASN A 108 -1.14 -16.82 -11.04
C ASN A 108 -0.54 -15.42 -11.24
N PRO A 109 0.70 -15.26 -11.78
CA PRO A 109 1.35 -13.94 -11.85
C PRO A 109 0.64 -12.95 -12.78
N HIS A 110 -0.29 -13.40 -13.61
CA HIS A 110 -1.09 -12.58 -14.53
C HIS A 110 -2.36 -12.02 -13.88
N MET A 111 -2.75 -12.53 -12.73
CA MET A 111 -3.92 -12.03 -12.00
C MET A 111 -3.60 -10.66 -11.39
N LYS A 112 -4.58 -9.76 -11.44
CA LYS A 112 -4.42 -8.38 -10.96
C LYS A 112 -5.38 -8.11 -9.81
N ALA A 113 -4.86 -7.72 -8.68
CA ALA A 113 -5.68 -7.29 -7.53
C ALA A 113 -6.69 -6.20 -7.91
N SER A 114 -6.31 -5.28 -8.81
CA SER A 114 -7.18 -4.19 -9.27
C SER A 114 -8.50 -4.66 -9.91
N ALA A 115 -8.56 -5.88 -10.43
CA ALA A 115 -9.78 -6.44 -11.02
C ALA A 115 -10.78 -6.93 -9.96
N ALA A 116 -10.29 -7.28 -8.76
CA ALA A 116 -11.09 -7.85 -7.67
C ALA A 116 -11.39 -6.84 -6.54
N ILE A 117 -10.74 -5.67 -6.53
CA ILE A 117 -10.92 -4.67 -5.47
C ILE A 117 -12.38 -4.20 -5.39
N ASN A 118 -13.00 -4.43 -4.23
CA ASN A 118 -14.28 -3.86 -3.86
C ASN A 118 -14.09 -2.40 -3.37
N ALA A 119 -14.46 -1.43 -4.21
CA ALA A 119 -14.37 -0.01 -3.85
C ALA A 119 -15.32 0.41 -2.71
N GLN A 120 -16.34 -0.40 -2.43
CA GLN A 120 -17.35 -0.14 -1.40
C GLN A 120 -17.07 -0.94 -0.11
N SER A 121 -15.87 -1.50 0.04
CA SER A 121 -15.45 -2.20 1.26
C SER A 121 -15.63 -1.31 2.50
N GLU A 122 -16.24 -1.85 3.55
CA GLU A 122 -16.37 -1.16 4.84
C GLU A 122 -14.99 -0.80 5.44
N HIS A 123 -13.98 -1.62 5.17
CA HIS A 123 -12.61 -1.36 5.63
C HIS A 123 -12.03 -0.06 5.07
N VAL A 124 -12.42 0.36 3.87
CA VAL A 124 -11.96 1.61 3.25
C VAL A 124 -12.34 2.82 4.11
N ALA A 125 -13.63 2.95 4.48
CA ALA A 125 -14.12 4.08 5.26
C ALA A 125 -13.57 4.08 6.69
N ILE A 126 -13.47 2.90 7.31
CA ILE A 126 -12.94 2.73 8.68
C ILE A 126 -11.45 3.09 8.72
N THR A 127 -10.68 2.64 7.76
CA THR A 127 -9.23 2.83 7.70
C THR A 127 -8.85 4.29 7.44
N ARG A 128 -9.51 4.95 6.48
CA ARG A 128 -9.21 6.35 6.16
C ARG A 128 -9.53 7.30 7.31
N ALA A 129 -10.48 6.95 8.18
CA ALA A 129 -10.81 7.76 9.36
C ALA A 129 -9.64 7.90 10.33
N ASN A 130 -8.70 6.94 10.34
CA ASN A 130 -7.47 6.99 11.14
C ASN A 130 -6.26 7.54 10.36
N GLY A 131 -6.50 8.14 9.19
CA GLY A 131 -5.47 8.88 8.44
C GLY A 131 -4.67 8.05 7.44
N VAL A 132 -4.99 6.77 7.22
CA VAL A 132 -4.42 5.99 6.13
C VAL A 132 -5.15 6.36 4.84
N THR A 133 -4.43 6.88 3.85
CA THR A 133 -5.01 7.38 2.60
C THR A 133 -4.74 6.51 1.41
N THR A 134 -3.71 5.67 1.50
CA THR A 134 -3.19 4.89 0.39
C THR A 134 -2.76 3.52 0.90
N VAL A 135 -2.99 2.47 0.11
CA VAL A 135 -2.55 1.12 0.46
C VAL A 135 -2.02 0.39 -0.77
N LEU A 136 -1.11 -0.58 -0.55
CA LEU A 136 -0.81 -1.63 -1.51
C LEU A 136 -1.77 -2.79 -1.26
N SER A 137 -2.82 -2.91 -2.07
CA SER A 137 -3.74 -4.05 -2.05
C SER A 137 -3.11 -5.20 -2.81
N ALA A 138 -2.86 -6.31 -2.14
CA ALA A 138 -2.06 -7.43 -2.63
C ALA A 138 -2.80 -8.76 -2.53
N PRO A 139 -2.74 -9.61 -3.57
CA PRO A 139 -3.23 -10.98 -3.52
C PRO A 139 -2.30 -11.86 -2.68
N ASP A 140 -2.80 -13.03 -2.25
CA ASP A 140 -2.06 -14.01 -1.46
C ASP A 140 -2.34 -15.45 -1.94
N GLY A 141 -1.86 -16.44 -1.21
CA GLY A 141 -2.22 -17.87 -1.31
C GLY A 141 -1.34 -18.69 -2.24
N SER A 142 -1.18 -18.32 -3.50
CA SER A 142 -0.40 -19.06 -4.51
C SER A 142 1.11 -18.79 -4.38
N LEU A 143 1.95 -19.66 -4.99
CA LEU A 143 3.40 -19.41 -5.08
C LEU A 143 3.69 -18.09 -5.82
N PHE A 144 3.06 -17.87 -6.99
CA PHE A 144 2.97 -16.58 -7.63
C PHE A 144 1.51 -16.12 -7.52
N ALA A 145 1.23 -15.26 -6.55
CA ALA A 145 -0.16 -14.91 -6.19
C ALA A 145 -0.81 -13.95 -7.18
N GLY A 146 -0.02 -13.08 -7.81
CA GLY A 146 -0.52 -12.08 -8.75
C GLY A 146 0.16 -10.73 -8.59
N GLN A 147 -0.44 -9.71 -9.18
CA GLN A 147 0.05 -8.34 -9.20
C GLN A 147 -0.74 -7.49 -8.23
N ALA A 148 -0.05 -6.87 -7.29
CA ALA A 148 -0.63 -5.94 -6.33
C ALA A 148 -0.90 -4.58 -6.98
N ALA A 149 -1.93 -3.88 -6.49
CA ALA A 149 -2.32 -2.54 -6.92
C ALA A 149 -2.18 -1.54 -5.78
N ILE A 150 -1.73 -0.31 -6.11
CA ILE A 150 -1.73 0.79 -5.15
C ILE A 150 -2.98 1.62 -5.38
N ILE A 151 -3.76 1.79 -4.33
CA ILE A 151 -5.02 2.53 -4.36
C ILE A 151 -5.06 3.62 -3.29
N ASN A 152 -5.75 4.71 -3.60
CA ASN A 152 -6.23 5.67 -2.63
C ASN A 152 -7.53 5.15 -2.00
N LEU A 153 -7.75 5.44 -0.73
CA LEU A 153 -8.91 4.95 0.01
C LEU A 153 -10.14 5.89 -0.15
N ASP A 154 -10.36 6.38 -1.37
CA ASP A 154 -11.54 7.13 -1.76
C ASP A 154 -11.83 6.97 -3.25
N GLY A 155 -13.10 6.69 -3.62
CA GLY A 155 -13.56 6.50 -4.99
C GLY A 155 -14.86 5.70 -5.05
N TRP A 156 -15.60 5.83 -6.15
CA TRP A 156 -16.83 5.09 -6.39
C TRP A 156 -16.58 3.71 -7.01
N VAL A 157 -15.57 3.63 -7.85
CA VAL A 157 -15.14 2.41 -8.53
C VAL A 157 -13.62 2.29 -8.41
N THR A 158 -13.09 1.09 -8.59
CA THR A 158 -11.64 0.82 -8.49
C THR A 158 -10.80 1.77 -9.33
N LYS A 159 -11.26 2.12 -10.54
CA LYS A 159 -10.55 3.06 -11.43
C LYS A 159 -10.33 4.43 -10.80
N ASP A 160 -11.27 4.93 -9.99
CA ASP A 160 -11.14 6.22 -9.31
C ASP A 160 -10.09 6.17 -8.19
N MET A 161 -9.93 4.99 -7.59
CA MET A 161 -9.01 4.74 -6.48
C MET A 161 -7.58 4.46 -6.95
N LEU A 162 -7.40 3.94 -8.17
CA LEU A 162 -6.10 3.48 -8.68
C LEU A 162 -5.07 4.61 -8.75
N LEU A 163 -4.00 4.47 -7.98
CA LEU A 163 -2.79 5.29 -8.07
C LEU A 163 -1.74 4.62 -8.98
N LYS A 164 -1.64 3.28 -8.91
CA LYS A 164 -0.78 2.46 -9.76
C LYS A 164 -1.34 1.05 -9.88
N ASP A 165 -1.69 0.65 -11.09
CA ASP A 165 -2.00 -0.73 -11.42
C ASP A 165 -0.70 -1.55 -11.52
N SER A 166 -0.73 -2.83 -11.21
CA SER A 166 0.44 -3.72 -11.35
C SER A 166 1.71 -3.12 -10.70
N ALA A 167 1.64 -2.82 -9.41
CA ALA A 167 2.73 -2.16 -8.70
C ALA A 167 3.92 -3.09 -8.38
N ALA A 168 3.64 -4.36 -8.11
CA ALA A 168 4.59 -5.42 -7.81
C ALA A 168 3.96 -6.79 -8.06
N THR A 169 4.77 -7.81 -8.29
CA THR A 169 4.32 -9.22 -8.29
C THR A 169 4.56 -9.81 -6.90
N ILE A 170 3.54 -10.47 -6.36
CA ILE A 170 3.61 -11.15 -5.06
C ILE A 170 4.09 -12.59 -5.26
N ILE A 171 5.13 -12.97 -4.54
CA ILE A 171 5.72 -14.30 -4.52
C ILE A 171 5.73 -14.80 -3.08
N ASN A 172 4.90 -15.78 -2.78
CA ASN A 172 4.89 -16.43 -1.48
C ASN A 172 6.04 -17.43 -1.42
N PHE A 173 7.12 -17.04 -0.73
CA PHE A 173 8.30 -17.90 -0.61
C PHE A 173 7.94 -19.22 0.07
N PRO A 174 8.42 -20.37 -0.40
CA PRO A 174 8.12 -21.66 0.19
C PRO A 174 8.59 -21.74 1.65
N ARG A 175 7.64 -21.70 2.57
CA ARG A 175 7.89 -21.67 4.01
C ARG A 175 8.32 -23.03 4.56
N ASP A 176 9.06 -23.01 5.64
CA ASP A 176 9.27 -24.19 6.47
C ASP A 176 7.96 -24.56 7.18
N VAL A 177 7.51 -25.80 6.96
CA VAL A 177 6.28 -26.28 7.61
C VAL A 177 6.57 -26.48 9.10
N ARG A 178 5.91 -25.71 9.96
CA ARG A 178 5.93 -25.97 11.41
C ARG A 178 5.18 -27.27 11.68
N LEU A 179 5.95 -28.31 11.96
CA LEU A 179 5.39 -29.59 12.33
C LEU A 179 5.19 -29.65 13.85
N PRO A 180 4.17 -30.41 14.33
CA PRO A 180 4.02 -30.70 15.76
C PRO A 180 5.28 -31.30 16.34
N ALA A 181 5.54 -31.05 17.63
CA ALA A 181 6.74 -31.60 18.31
C ALA A 181 6.85 -33.13 18.21
N ASN A 182 5.74 -33.84 18.13
CA ASN A 182 5.63 -35.29 17.98
C ASN A 182 5.57 -35.76 16.51
N ALA A 183 5.86 -34.90 15.54
CA ALA A 183 5.92 -35.30 14.14
C ALA A 183 6.97 -36.41 13.91
N ASN A 184 6.54 -37.45 13.20
CA ASN A 184 7.42 -38.56 12.87
C ASN A 184 8.34 -38.24 11.67
N ASP A 185 9.36 -39.09 11.44
CA ASP A 185 10.33 -38.87 10.37
C ASP A 185 9.73 -38.83 8.96
N ARG A 186 8.61 -39.52 8.73
CA ARG A 186 7.92 -39.50 7.46
C ARG A 186 7.29 -38.12 7.23
N GLN A 187 6.57 -37.60 8.22
CA GLN A 187 5.96 -36.26 8.13
C GLN A 187 7.02 -35.17 7.90
N ARG A 188 8.19 -35.28 8.55
CA ARG A 188 9.31 -34.35 8.34
C ARG A 188 9.84 -34.43 6.92
N ARG A 189 10.11 -35.64 6.40
CA ARG A 189 10.57 -35.83 5.02
C ARG A 189 9.54 -35.33 3.99
N ASP A 190 8.26 -35.67 4.20
CA ASP A 190 7.19 -35.25 3.27
C ASP A 190 7.09 -33.70 3.21
N ALA A 191 7.25 -33.02 4.35
CA ALA A 191 7.23 -31.54 4.41
C ALA A 191 8.46 -30.91 3.70
N GLU A 192 9.65 -31.46 3.94
CA GLU A 192 10.89 -31.03 3.28
C GLU A 192 10.83 -31.25 1.76
N ASP A 193 10.31 -32.40 1.33
CA ASP A 193 10.12 -32.72 -0.09
C ASP A 193 9.11 -31.79 -0.77
N ALA A 194 8.01 -31.46 -0.09
CA ALA A 194 7.02 -30.51 -0.59
C ALA A 194 7.64 -29.11 -0.76
N ARG A 195 8.36 -28.63 0.25
CA ARG A 195 9.08 -27.35 0.19
C ARG A 195 10.12 -27.33 -0.93
N ARG A 196 10.92 -28.39 -1.07
CA ARG A 196 11.92 -28.51 -2.14
C ARG A 196 11.26 -28.42 -3.52
N LYS A 197 10.17 -29.17 -3.76
CA LYS A 197 9.41 -29.12 -5.03
C LYS A 197 8.90 -27.71 -5.33
N ARG A 198 8.40 -26.98 -4.35
CA ARG A 198 7.95 -25.59 -4.53
C ARG A 198 9.11 -24.64 -4.83
N LEU A 199 10.29 -24.83 -4.22
CA LEU A 199 11.51 -24.06 -4.55
C LEU A 199 12.00 -24.36 -5.99
N GLU A 200 11.92 -25.63 -6.42
CA GLU A 200 12.24 -26.02 -7.78
C GLU A 200 11.26 -25.41 -8.80
N LEU A 201 9.97 -25.40 -8.46
CA LEU A 201 8.94 -24.76 -9.28
C LEU A 201 9.17 -23.25 -9.40
N LEU A 202 9.50 -22.58 -8.29
CA LEU A 202 9.84 -21.15 -8.27
C LEU A 202 11.01 -20.85 -9.23
N ARG A 203 12.12 -21.59 -9.10
CA ARG A 203 13.27 -21.40 -9.98
C ARG A 203 12.97 -21.73 -11.45
N LYS A 204 12.23 -22.82 -11.70
CA LYS A 204 11.83 -23.19 -13.05
C LYS A 204 11.01 -22.07 -13.70
N THR A 205 9.99 -21.57 -13.02
CA THR A 205 9.11 -20.51 -13.54
C THR A 205 9.90 -19.23 -13.86
N LEU A 206 10.83 -18.82 -12.99
CA LEU A 206 11.68 -17.65 -13.23
C LEU A 206 12.62 -17.85 -14.42
N ARG A 207 13.23 -19.05 -14.59
CA ARG A 207 14.04 -19.37 -15.79
C ARG A 207 13.20 -19.37 -17.07
N ASP A 208 12.01 -19.93 -17.02
CA ASP A 208 11.07 -19.94 -18.15
C ASP A 208 10.67 -18.50 -18.52
N ALA A 209 10.40 -17.64 -17.51
CA ALA A 209 10.09 -16.22 -17.72
C ALA A 209 11.27 -15.45 -18.34
N GLN A 210 12.52 -15.72 -17.91
CA GLN A 210 13.70 -15.12 -18.55
C GLN A 210 13.87 -15.57 -20.01
N SER A 211 13.56 -16.84 -20.30
CA SER A 211 13.60 -17.37 -21.68
C SER A 211 12.49 -16.74 -22.53
N TYR A 212 11.29 -16.64 -21.98
CA TYR A 212 10.15 -15.98 -22.62
C TYR A 212 10.44 -14.47 -22.88
N ALA A 213 11.07 -13.77 -21.93
CA ALA A 213 11.46 -12.37 -22.11
C ALA A 213 12.40 -12.18 -23.31
N ARG A 214 13.36 -13.12 -23.54
CA ARG A 214 14.25 -13.09 -24.73
C ARG A 214 13.47 -13.28 -26.03
N LEU A 215 12.46 -14.14 -26.07
CA LEU A 215 11.60 -14.32 -27.25
C LEU A 215 10.78 -13.06 -27.53
N VAL A 216 10.22 -12.42 -26.50
CA VAL A 216 9.50 -11.14 -26.64
C VAL A 216 10.41 -10.06 -27.22
N ASP A 217 11.66 -9.95 -26.72
CA ASP A 217 12.63 -8.96 -27.21
C ASP A 217 13.04 -9.22 -28.66
N ALA A 218 13.16 -10.50 -29.05
CA ALA A 218 13.45 -10.92 -30.40
C ALA A 218 12.24 -10.81 -31.35
N LYS A 219 11.07 -10.39 -30.86
CA LYS A 219 9.81 -10.31 -31.62
C LYS A 219 9.43 -11.61 -32.31
N VAL A 220 9.74 -12.74 -31.70
CA VAL A 220 9.36 -14.05 -32.18
C VAL A 220 7.90 -14.29 -31.86
N ASP A 221 7.05 -14.48 -32.88
CA ASP A 221 5.66 -14.88 -32.68
C ASP A 221 5.61 -16.31 -32.14
N GLY A 222 4.95 -16.51 -31.04
CA GLY A 222 4.74 -17.79 -30.37
C GLY A 222 3.46 -17.79 -29.58
N ASP A 223 3.11 -18.94 -29.01
CA ASP A 223 1.96 -19.06 -28.11
C ASP A 223 2.09 -18.09 -26.94
N SER A 224 1.03 -17.31 -26.69
CA SER A 224 0.99 -16.33 -25.63
C SER A 224 0.71 -17.00 -24.28
N ASP A 225 1.77 -17.33 -23.52
CA ASP A 225 1.66 -17.74 -22.13
C ASP A 225 1.44 -16.48 -21.25
N LEU A 226 0.22 -16.32 -20.72
CA LEU A 226 -0.15 -15.16 -19.92
C LEU A 226 0.65 -15.08 -18.61
N ALA A 227 0.97 -16.22 -18.00
CA ALA A 227 1.72 -16.26 -16.74
C ALA A 227 3.17 -15.84 -16.98
N LEU A 228 3.84 -16.40 -17.99
CA LEU A 228 5.21 -16.01 -18.31
C LEU A 228 5.29 -14.57 -18.80
N ARG A 229 4.32 -14.12 -19.60
CA ARG A 229 4.24 -12.73 -20.07
C ARG A 229 4.13 -11.73 -18.92
N ALA A 230 3.34 -12.06 -17.89
CA ALA A 230 3.19 -11.21 -16.70
C ALA A 230 4.48 -11.09 -15.88
N LEU A 231 5.38 -12.11 -15.96
CA LEU A 231 6.67 -12.10 -15.26
C LEU A 231 7.78 -11.39 -16.05
N VAL A 232 7.59 -11.06 -17.34
CA VAL A 232 8.62 -10.37 -18.16
C VAL A 232 9.13 -9.09 -17.48
N PRO A 233 8.28 -8.14 -17.03
CA PRO A 233 8.76 -6.94 -16.35
C PRO A 233 9.48 -7.24 -15.02
N VAL A 234 9.16 -8.35 -14.35
CA VAL A 234 9.82 -8.78 -13.12
C VAL A 234 11.26 -9.22 -13.38
N VAL A 235 11.43 -10.14 -14.34
CA VAL A 235 12.78 -10.68 -14.68
C VAL A 235 13.65 -9.67 -15.44
N LYS A 236 13.06 -8.60 -15.97
CA LYS A 236 13.78 -7.43 -16.52
C LYS A 236 14.11 -6.38 -15.47
N GLY A 237 13.64 -6.54 -14.22
CA GLY A 237 13.83 -5.57 -13.14
C GLY A 237 13.04 -4.26 -13.34
N GLU A 238 12.01 -4.24 -14.18
CA GLU A 238 11.11 -3.10 -14.39
C GLU A 238 10.01 -3.04 -13.32
N MET A 239 9.56 -4.22 -12.85
CA MET A 239 8.60 -4.38 -11.77
C MET A 239 9.25 -5.10 -10.59
N PRO A 240 9.08 -4.65 -9.34
CA PRO A 240 9.60 -5.36 -8.18
C PRO A 240 8.84 -6.67 -7.92
N ALA A 241 9.56 -7.65 -7.35
CA ALA A 241 9.00 -8.84 -6.74
C ALA A 241 8.94 -8.66 -5.23
N ILE A 242 7.75 -8.80 -4.64
CA ILE A 242 7.55 -8.82 -3.18
C ILE A 242 7.53 -10.27 -2.75
N PHE A 243 8.54 -10.67 -1.98
CA PHE A 243 8.62 -12.00 -1.37
C PHE A 243 8.00 -11.96 0.03
N THR A 244 6.96 -12.78 0.26
CA THR A 244 6.39 -12.97 1.59
C THR A 244 7.21 -13.98 2.36
N VAL A 245 7.87 -13.57 3.44
CA VAL A 245 8.81 -14.34 4.26
C VAL A 245 8.73 -13.91 5.71
N ASP A 246 8.97 -14.79 6.66
CA ASP A 246 8.94 -14.46 8.09
C ASP A 246 10.24 -14.79 8.80
N THR A 247 10.80 -15.99 8.61
CA THR A 247 11.98 -16.43 9.33
C THR A 247 13.29 -15.95 8.67
N ALA A 248 14.36 -15.90 9.46
CA ALA A 248 15.69 -15.56 8.96
C ALA A 248 16.17 -16.52 7.85
N ALA A 249 15.76 -17.78 7.88
CA ALA A 249 16.09 -18.78 6.85
C ALA A 249 15.33 -18.49 5.55
N GLU A 250 14.04 -18.15 5.62
CA GLU A 250 13.23 -17.76 4.45
C GLU A 250 13.75 -16.47 3.84
N ILE A 251 14.08 -15.46 4.67
CA ILE A 251 14.69 -14.20 4.22
C ILE A 251 15.95 -14.46 3.41
N LYS A 252 16.89 -15.27 3.94
CA LYS A 252 18.13 -15.64 3.22
C LYS A 252 17.81 -16.35 1.91
N GLY A 253 16.90 -17.32 1.93
CA GLY A 253 16.50 -18.08 0.74
C GLY A 253 15.87 -17.20 -0.34
N ALA A 254 15.03 -16.23 0.04
CA ALA A 254 14.43 -15.27 -0.89
C ALA A 254 15.49 -14.32 -1.49
N LEU A 255 16.46 -13.88 -0.68
CA LEU A 255 17.59 -13.06 -1.15
C LEU A 255 18.48 -13.84 -2.15
N ASP A 256 18.71 -15.13 -1.91
CA ASP A 256 19.48 -16.00 -2.84
C ASP A 256 18.76 -16.13 -4.20
N ILE A 257 17.43 -16.29 -4.19
CA ILE A 257 16.61 -16.31 -5.41
C ILE A 257 16.67 -14.93 -6.12
N ALA A 258 16.55 -13.85 -5.36
CA ALA A 258 16.61 -12.52 -5.93
C ALA A 258 17.96 -12.25 -6.61
N ASP A 259 19.05 -12.67 -6.02
CA ASP A 259 20.41 -12.57 -6.60
C ASP A 259 20.57 -13.46 -7.84
N GLU A 260 20.15 -14.75 -7.76
CA GLU A 260 20.22 -15.73 -8.84
C GLU A 260 19.56 -15.18 -10.12
N PHE A 261 18.39 -14.54 -9.97
CA PHE A 261 17.59 -14.03 -11.09
C PHE A 261 17.69 -12.51 -11.29
N LYS A 262 18.49 -11.82 -10.51
CA LYS A 262 18.69 -10.35 -10.54
C LYS A 262 17.39 -9.56 -10.40
N LEU A 263 16.52 -10.00 -9.50
CA LEU A 263 15.22 -9.38 -9.27
C LEU A 263 15.35 -8.12 -8.40
N LYS A 264 14.50 -7.14 -8.62
CA LYS A 264 14.27 -6.06 -7.65
C LYS A 264 13.39 -6.60 -6.53
N ALA A 265 14.02 -7.12 -5.48
CA ALA A 265 13.32 -7.72 -4.37
C ALA A 265 12.87 -6.68 -3.34
N ILE A 266 11.68 -6.89 -2.81
CA ILE A 266 11.14 -6.30 -1.59
C ILE A 266 10.72 -7.49 -0.72
N LEU A 267 10.99 -7.46 0.58
CA LEU A 267 10.55 -8.52 1.49
C LEU A 267 9.35 -8.04 2.30
N SER A 268 8.37 -8.92 2.50
CA SER A 268 7.15 -8.62 3.28
C SER A 268 6.93 -9.66 4.37
N GLY A 269 6.43 -9.24 5.54
CA GLY A 269 6.35 -10.05 6.76
C GLY A 269 7.56 -9.79 7.63
N CYS A 270 8.57 -10.63 7.49
CA CYS A 270 9.91 -10.42 8.05
C CYS A 270 9.97 -10.37 9.58
N ALA A 271 9.21 -11.22 10.26
CA ALA A 271 9.17 -11.29 11.73
C ALA A 271 10.56 -11.42 12.37
N GLU A 272 11.49 -12.18 11.73
CA GLU A 272 12.87 -12.35 12.20
C GLU A 272 13.89 -11.45 11.47
N ALA A 273 13.48 -10.36 10.83
CA ALA A 273 14.40 -9.47 10.11
C ALA A 273 15.53 -8.91 10.99
N TRP A 274 15.28 -8.70 12.27
CA TRP A 274 16.28 -8.24 13.23
C TRP A 274 17.51 -9.16 13.32
N ARG A 275 17.36 -10.49 13.09
CA ARG A 275 18.46 -11.48 13.08
C ARG A 275 19.38 -11.33 11.87
N VAL A 276 18.91 -10.71 10.79
CA VAL A 276 19.60 -10.62 9.50
C VAL A 276 19.67 -9.17 8.98
N ALA A 277 19.53 -8.18 9.86
CA ALA A 277 19.48 -6.78 9.50
C ALA A 277 20.73 -6.31 8.73
N ASP A 278 21.94 -6.75 9.11
CA ASP A 278 23.17 -6.43 8.41
C ASP A 278 23.21 -7.00 6.98
N LEU A 279 22.66 -8.19 6.76
CA LEU A 279 22.54 -8.80 5.44
C LEU A 279 21.56 -7.97 4.57
N LEU A 280 20.40 -7.62 5.10
CA LEU A 280 19.40 -6.78 4.42
C LEU A 280 19.99 -5.45 4.01
N ARG A 281 20.73 -4.79 4.92
CA ARG A 281 21.44 -3.55 4.62
C ARG A 281 22.48 -3.74 3.52
N SER A 282 23.34 -4.77 3.63
CA SER A 282 24.41 -5.01 2.65
C SER A 282 23.89 -5.21 1.23
N LYS A 283 22.70 -5.82 1.10
CA LYS A 283 22.01 -6.05 -0.18
C LYS A 283 21.09 -4.91 -0.58
N ASN A 284 20.92 -3.89 0.26
CA ASN A 284 20.00 -2.76 0.06
C ASN A 284 18.57 -3.21 -0.30
N VAL A 285 18.08 -4.27 0.36
CA VAL A 285 16.73 -4.80 0.14
C VAL A 285 15.79 -4.21 1.20
N PRO A 286 14.73 -3.52 0.79
CA PRO A 286 13.77 -2.93 1.71
C PRO A 286 12.79 -3.98 2.27
N VAL A 287 12.21 -3.66 3.42
CA VAL A 287 11.30 -4.52 4.18
C VAL A 287 9.93 -3.85 4.35
N LEU A 288 8.86 -4.59 4.08
CA LEU A 288 7.49 -4.28 4.49
C LEU A 288 7.21 -5.10 5.75
N PHE A 289 7.46 -4.49 6.89
CA PHE A 289 7.38 -5.18 8.18
C PHE A 289 5.93 -5.32 8.64
N SER A 290 5.51 -6.55 8.92
CA SER A 290 4.19 -6.86 9.49
C SER A 290 4.30 -7.69 10.77
N GLY A 291 3.16 -7.88 11.44
CA GLY A 291 3.11 -8.74 12.62
C GLY A 291 3.70 -8.09 13.88
N LEU A 292 3.72 -6.75 13.97
CA LEU A 292 4.20 -6.05 15.16
C LEU A 292 3.51 -6.52 16.44
N LEU A 293 2.20 -6.80 16.35
CA LEU A 293 1.37 -7.22 17.48
C LEU A 293 1.26 -8.74 17.62
N ASP A 294 1.98 -9.51 16.78
CA ASP A 294 2.00 -10.96 16.85
C ASP A 294 2.89 -11.46 17.96
N LEU A 295 2.68 -12.70 18.35
CA LEU A 295 3.57 -13.38 19.29
C LEU A 295 4.93 -13.68 18.65
N PRO A 296 6.02 -13.76 19.43
CA PRO A 296 7.33 -14.13 18.91
C PRO A 296 7.30 -15.44 18.12
N THR A 297 8.13 -15.53 17.08
CA THR A 297 8.20 -16.72 16.21
C THR A 297 8.74 -17.95 16.92
N SER A 298 9.49 -17.77 18.00
CA SER A 298 10.05 -18.84 18.83
C SER A 298 9.82 -18.56 20.31
N ASP A 299 9.55 -19.61 21.08
CA ASP A 299 9.45 -19.54 22.55
C ASP A 299 10.78 -19.12 23.22
N LEU A 300 11.88 -19.15 22.47
CA LEU A 300 13.20 -18.70 22.93
C LEU A 300 13.45 -17.22 22.66
N ASP A 301 12.59 -16.56 21.94
CA ASP A 301 12.70 -15.13 21.64
C ASP A 301 12.16 -14.28 22.80
N ALA A 302 12.72 -13.09 22.96
CA ALA A 302 12.17 -12.13 23.89
C ALA A 302 10.72 -11.77 23.50
N TYR A 303 9.86 -11.55 24.49
CA TYR A 303 8.44 -11.25 24.27
C TYR A 303 8.22 -9.99 23.41
N ASP A 304 9.18 -9.08 23.43
CA ASP A 304 9.16 -7.80 22.72
C ASP A 304 9.95 -7.82 21.40
N SER A 305 10.37 -8.99 20.93
CA SER A 305 11.19 -9.12 19.71
C SER A 305 10.52 -8.47 18.50
N HIS A 306 9.21 -8.62 18.32
CA HIS A 306 8.49 -8.00 17.22
C HIS A 306 8.37 -6.48 17.40
N TYR A 307 8.09 -6.01 18.62
CA TYR A 307 7.97 -4.56 18.91
C TYR A 307 9.29 -3.82 18.70
N SER A 308 10.42 -4.46 19.00
CA SER A 308 11.77 -3.87 18.89
C SER A 308 12.39 -4.05 17.50
N THR A 309 11.88 -4.94 16.65
CA THR A 309 12.39 -5.19 15.29
C THR A 309 12.49 -3.92 14.44
N PRO A 310 11.47 -3.01 14.39
CA PRO A 310 11.58 -1.77 13.62
C PRO A 310 12.74 -0.87 14.07
N ALA A 311 12.98 -0.79 15.38
CA ALA A 311 14.13 -0.04 15.92
C ALA A 311 15.47 -0.68 15.52
N ALA A 312 15.55 -2.02 15.52
CA ALA A 312 16.74 -2.74 15.06
C ALA A 312 17.02 -2.52 13.57
N LEU A 313 16.00 -2.58 12.72
CA LEU A 313 16.09 -2.29 11.28
C LEU A 313 16.55 -0.86 11.03
N SER A 314 15.95 0.11 11.70
CA SER A 314 16.33 1.53 11.61
C SER A 314 17.80 1.73 12.02
N LYS A 315 18.22 1.18 13.15
CA LYS A 315 19.60 1.26 13.64
C LYS A 315 20.61 0.63 12.68
N ALA A 316 20.24 -0.47 12.04
CA ALA A 316 21.06 -1.12 11.02
C ALA A 316 21.09 -0.32 9.70
N GLY A 317 20.24 0.68 9.50
CA GLY A 317 20.11 1.44 8.25
C GLY A 317 19.36 0.70 7.16
N VAL A 318 18.50 -0.25 7.51
CA VAL A 318 17.59 -0.93 6.59
C VAL A 318 16.37 -0.04 6.37
N LYS A 319 16.04 0.24 5.11
CA LYS A 319 14.79 0.95 4.79
C LYS A 319 13.61 0.00 4.96
N PHE A 320 12.64 0.42 5.76
CA PHE A 320 11.44 -0.37 5.98
C PHE A 320 10.18 0.50 5.99
N ALA A 321 9.04 -0.16 5.80
CA ALA A 321 7.71 0.42 5.97
C ALA A 321 6.87 -0.52 6.81
N PHE A 322 5.88 0.03 7.53
CA PHE A 322 4.92 -0.79 8.23
C PHE A 322 3.85 -1.33 7.28
N SER A 323 3.39 -2.53 7.58
CA SER A 323 2.19 -3.16 7.07
C SER A 323 1.39 -3.68 8.25
N ALA A 324 0.14 -3.32 8.33
CA ALA A 324 -0.71 -3.74 9.45
C ALA A 324 -1.23 -5.18 9.32
N GLY A 325 -0.94 -5.86 8.20
CA GLY A 325 -1.37 -7.24 7.94
C GLY A 325 -2.75 -7.32 7.27
N GLY A 326 -3.73 -7.95 7.92
CA GLY A 326 -5.07 -8.17 7.35
C GLY A 326 -5.86 -6.88 7.08
N ALA A 327 -6.89 -6.96 6.21
CA ALA A 327 -7.70 -5.81 5.83
C ALA A 327 -8.31 -5.04 7.02
N SER A 328 -8.76 -5.75 8.04
CA SER A 328 -9.36 -5.18 9.25
C SER A 328 -8.35 -4.45 10.16
N SER A 329 -7.06 -4.79 10.07
CA SER A 329 -6.01 -4.26 10.94
C SER A 329 -5.38 -2.96 10.41
N VAL A 330 -5.60 -2.59 9.16
CA VAL A 330 -4.97 -1.40 8.55
C VAL A 330 -5.34 -0.10 9.26
N ARG A 331 -6.52 -0.01 9.86
CA ARG A 331 -6.92 1.11 10.71
C ARG A 331 -5.97 1.34 11.90
N ASP A 332 -5.26 0.30 12.31
CA ASP A 332 -4.36 0.33 13.48
C ASP A 332 -2.91 0.66 13.09
N LEU A 333 -2.62 0.88 11.79
CA LEU A 333 -1.29 1.20 11.26
C LEU A 333 -0.59 2.34 12.03
N PRO A 334 -1.22 3.50 12.30
CA PRO A 334 -0.57 4.59 13.04
C PRO A 334 -0.18 4.17 14.45
N PHE A 335 -1.03 3.37 15.11
CA PHE A 335 -0.80 2.93 16.49
C PHE A 335 0.27 1.85 16.58
N GLN A 336 0.39 1.01 15.56
CA GLN A 336 1.51 0.07 15.46
C GLN A 336 2.84 0.82 15.32
N ALA A 337 2.90 1.85 14.48
CA ALA A 337 4.10 2.68 14.39
C ALA A 337 4.41 3.41 15.70
N GLY A 338 3.39 3.94 16.39
CA GLY A 338 3.51 4.54 17.73
C GLY A 338 4.00 3.52 18.79
N MET A 339 3.50 2.28 18.74
CA MET A 339 3.97 1.20 19.62
C MET A 339 5.48 0.95 19.43
N ALA A 340 5.96 0.89 18.18
CA ALA A 340 7.37 0.71 17.90
C ALA A 340 8.25 1.85 18.46
N VAL A 341 7.73 3.08 18.55
CA VAL A 341 8.41 4.20 19.21
C VAL A 341 8.60 3.90 20.70
N GLY A 342 7.59 3.33 21.37
CA GLY A 342 7.69 2.89 22.76
C GLY A 342 8.76 1.80 22.99
N PHE A 343 9.15 1.08 21.92
CA PHE A 343 10.19 0.06 21.95
C PHE A 343 11.50 0.50 21.24
N GLY A 344 11.73 1.81 21.16
CA GLY A 344 13.03 2.38 20.81
C GLY A 344 13.20 2.82 19.36
N LEU A 345 12.15 2.79 18.54
CA LEU A 345 12.19 3.42 17.22
C LEU A 345 12.14 4.94 17.37
N ASP A 346 12.98 5.65 16.61
CA ASP A 346 12.91 7.12 16.54
C ASP A 346 11.53 7.54 15.97
N LYS A 347 10.96 8.59 16.55
CA LYS A 347 9.60 9.05 16.21
C LYS A 347 9.49 9.57 14.77
N ASP A 348 10.50 10.28 14.29
CA ASP A 348 10.50 10.76 12.90
C ASP A 348 10.68 9.60 11.92
N GLU A 349 11.47 8.58 12.30
CA GLU A 349 11.60 7.35 11.52
C GLU A 349 10.28 6.56 11.49
N ALA A 350 9.55 6.46 12.60
CA ALA A 350 8.22 5.84 12.64
C ALA A 350 7.24 6.55 11.69
N LEU A 351 7.20 7.88 11.72
CA LEU A 351 6.36 8.67 10.81
C LEU A 351 6.77 8.47 9.35
N LYS A 352 8.08 8.45 9.04
CA LYS A 352 8.57 8.15 7.69
C LYS A 352 8.21 6.75 7.24
N ALA A 353 8.23 5.77 8.15
CA ALA A 353 7.93 4.37 7.87
C ALA A 353 6.44 4.09 7.56
N VAL A 354 5.54 5.03 7.85
CA VAL A 354 4.14 4.99 7.44
C VAL A 354 3.77 6.04 6.38
N THR A 355 4.73 6.81 5.86
CA THR A 355 4.48 7.88 4.87
C THR A 355 5.48 7.85 3.72
N LEU A 356 6.67 8.41 3.92
CA LEU A 356 7.69 8.60 2.88
C LEU A 356 8.35 7.28 2.45
N TYR A 357 8.70 6.42 3.41
CA TYR A 357 9.40 5.17 3.09
C TYR A 357 8.55 4.19 2.28
N PRO A 358 7.28 3.90 2.62
CA PRO A 358 6.44 3.08 1.74
C PRO A 358 6.28 3.69 0.35
N ALA A 359 6.16 5.02 0.24
CA ALA A 359 6.10 5.68 -1.06
C ALA A 359 7.39 5.48 -1.89
N GLN A 360 8.56 5.54 -1.25
CA GLN A 360 9.85 5.28 -1.90
C GLN A 360 10.02 3.81 -2.30
N ILE A 361 9.71 2.88 -1.39
CA ILE A 361 9.83 1.44 -1.63
C ILE A 361 8.93 1.00 -2.79
N LEU A 362 7.72 1.53 -2.85
CA LEU A 362 6.71 1.19 -3.87
C LEU A 362 6.82 2.02 -5.17
N ASN A 363 7.85 2.88 -5.28
CA ASN A 363 8.09 3.75 -6.45
C ASN A 363 6.87 4.64 -6.79
N ILE A 364 6.34 5.34 -5.77
CA ILE A 364 5.28 6.35 -5.88
C ILE A 364 5.60 7.63 -5.12
N ALA A 365 6.86 7.80 -4.72
CA ALA A 365 7.29 8.98 -3.93
C ALA A 365 7.22 10.30 -4.72
N ASP A 366 7.14 10.24 -6.04
CA ASP A 366 6.83 11.36 -6.93
C ASP A 366 5.39 11.85 -6.78
N LYS A 367 4.47 10.99 -6.30
CA LYS A 367 3.05 11.27 -6.20
C LYS A 367 2.57 11.55 -4.78
N VAL A 368 3.02 10.76 -3.79
CA VAL A 368 2.53 10.79 -2.40
C VAL A 368 3.66 10.61 -1.38
N GLY A 369 3.32 10.53 -0.09
CA GLY A 369 4.25 10.20 1.02
C GLY A 369 4.94 11.39 1.66
N SER A 370 4.76 12.60 1.13
CA SER A 370 5.23 13.86 1.76
C SER A 370 4.38 15.03 1.30
N ILE A 371 4.35 16.12 2.08
CA ILE A 371 3.71 17.37 1.69
C ILE A 371 4.72 18.21 0.89
N GLN A 372 4.59 18.18 -0.45
CA GLN A 372 5.41 18.91 -1.40
C GLN A 372 4.57 19.39 -2.58
N GLU A 373 4.96 20.54 -3.16
CA GLU A 373 4.32 21.06 -4.37
C GLU A 373 4.38 20.04 -5.52
N GLY A 374 3.30 19.96 -6.27
CA GLY A 374 3.12 19.06 -7.40
C GLY A 374 2.62 17.65 -7.03
N LYS A 375 2.73 17.22 -5.76
CA LYS A 375 2.23 15.92 -5.32
C LYS A 375 0.71 15.90 -5.17
N VAL A 376 0.16 14.71 -5.25
CA VAL A 376 -1.27 14.45 -4.96
C VAL A 376 -1.55 14.88 -3.52
N ALA A 377 -2.61 15.64 -3.32
CA ALA A 377 -2.97 16.14 -2.01
C ALA A 377 -3.70 15.05 -1.18
N ASN A 378 -2.92 14.06 -0.72
CA ASN A 378 -3.29 13.12 0.32
C ASN A 378 -2.76 13.67 1.64
N ILE A 379 -3.62 14.35 2.40
CA ILE A 379 -3.25 15.14 3.58
C ILE A 379 -4.20 14.82 4.73
N ILE A 380 -3.65 14.59 5.90
CA ILE A 380 -4.42 14.53 7.16
C ILE A 380 -4.11 15.76 8.01
N ILE A 381 -5.10 16.24 8.73
CA ILE A 381 -4.98 17.36 9.67
C ILE A 381 -5.46 16.86 11.03
N THR A 382 -4.59 16.89 12.03
CA THR A 382 -4.82 16.28 13.34
C THR A 382 -4.73 17.30 14.47
N ASP A 383 -5.34 16.99 15.58
CA ASP A 383 -5.25 17.78 16.82
C ASP A 383 -4.04 17.41 17.69
N GLY A 384 -3.27 16.39 17.29
CA GLY A 384 -2.07 15.93 17.97
C GLY A 384 -1.17 15.14 17.03
N ASP A 385 -0.29 14.32 17.59
CA ASP A 385 0.55 13.40 16.84
C ASP A 385 -0.28 12.26 16.25
N PRO A 386 -0.26 12.00 14.94
CA PRO A 386 -1.09 10.96 14.34
C PRO A 386 -0.71 9.53 14.77
N LEU A 387 0.45 9.31 15.39
CA LEU A 387 0.86 8.01 15.90
C LEU A 387 0.37 7.74 17.33
N GLU A 388 -0.23 8.75 17.97
CA GLU A 388 -0.76 8.67 19.33
C GLU A 388 -2.25 8.35 19.34
N LEU A 389 -2.66 7.40 20.19
CA LEU A 389 -4.04 6.92 20.27
C LEU A 389 -5.07 8.02 20.63
N LEU A 390 -4.65 9.03 21.38
CA LEU A 390 -5.51 10.14 21.82
C LEU A 390 -5.64 11.25 20.78
N SER A 391 -4.90 11.19 19.70
CA SER A 391 -4.97 12.16 18.61
C SER A 391 -6.06 11.80 17.61
N HIS A 392 -6.73 12.81 17.05
CA HIS A 392 -7.81 12.61 16.11
C HIS A 392 -7.54 13.31 14.79
N VAL A 393 -7.88 12.65 13.71
CA VAL A 393 -7.97 13.29 12.39
C VAL A 393 -9.19 14.21 12.38
N LYS A 394 -8.98 15.51 12.11
CA LYS A 394 -10.05 16.53 12.03
C LYS A 394 -10.46 16.80 10.59
N HIS A 395 -9.51 16.77 9.67
CA HIS A 395 -9.78 16.88 8.24
C HIS A 395 -8.92 15.91 7.46
N LEU A 396 -9.49 15.36 6.40
CA LEU A 396 -8.86 14.41 5.51
C LEU A 396 -9.04 14.88 4.06
N PHE A 397 -7.95 14.85 3.31
CA PHE A 397 -7.96 15.04 1.86
C PHE A 397 -7.36 13.83 1.18
N ILE A 398 -8.06 13.28 0.18
CA ILE A 398 -7.56 12.22 -0.70
C ILE A 398 -7.73 12.71 -2.13
N ALA A 399 -6.66 12.65 -2.92
CA ALA A 399 -6.60 13.19 -4.28
C ALA A 399 -7.14 14.63 -4.36
N GLY A 400 -6.87 15.43 -3.32
CA GLY A 400 -7.26 16.83 -3.20
C GLY A 400 -8.72 17.08 -2.88
N LYS A 401 -9.51 16.04 -2.68
CA LYS A 401 -10.93 16.15 -2.28
C LYS A 401 -11.04 15.98 -0.76
N PRO A 402 -11.85 16.81 -0.08
CA PRO A 402 -12.15 16.57 1.31
C PRO A 402 -12.99 15.30 1.44
N VAL A 403 -12.62 14.45 2.37
CA VAL A 403 -13.28 13.17 2.62
C VAL A 403 -13.94 13.21 4.00
N GLU A 404 -15.18 12.75 4.07
CA GLU A 404 -15.91 12.66 5.32
C GLU A 404 -15.34 11.54 6.20
N LEU A 405 -15.11 11.84 7.48
CA LEU A 405 -14.59 10.89 8.48
C LEU A 405 -15.70 10.01 9.08
N LYS A 406 -16.69 9.66 8.27
CA LYS A 406 -17.82 8.85 8.65
C LYS A 406 -17.61 7.40 8.25
N SER A 407 -17.92 6.48 9.15
CA SER A 407 -17.82 5.05 8.93
C SER A 407 -18.91 4.33 9.72
N LYS A 408 -19.12 3.05 9.44
CA LYS A 408 -20.01 2.20 10.22
C LYS A 408 -19.67 2.22 11.73
N HIS A 409 -18.39 2.30 12.08
CA HIS A 409 -17.95 2.37 13.49
C HIS A 409 -18.41 3.68 14.15
N THR A 410 -18.28 4.83 13.47
CA THR A 410 -18.75 6.11 14.00
C THR A 410 -20.27 6.13 14.15
N ASP A 411 -21.01 5.57 13.20
CA ASP A 411 -22.47 5.48 13.26
C ASP A 411 -22.94 4.59 14.43
N LEU A 412 -22.27 3.46 14.66
CA LEU A 412 -22.52 2.58 15.80
C LEU A 412 -22.18 3.29 17.12
N TYR A 413 -21.04 3.98 17.19
CA TYR A 413 -20.68 4.77 18.37
C TYR A 413 -21.73 5.84 18.68
N ASP A 414 -22.15 6.63 17.70
CA ASP A 414 -23.18 7.66 17.85
C ASP A 414 -24.54 7.09 18.28
N THR A 415 -24.84 5.88 17.84
CA THR A 415 -26.08 5.19 18.22
C THR A 415 -26.03 4.67 19.64
N PHE A 416 -24.93 4.01 20.02
CA PHE A 416 -24.85 3.30 21.29
C PHE A 416 -24.36 4.16 22.47
N SER A 417 -23.57 5.22 22.23
CA SER A 417 -23.14 6.17 23.26
C SER A 417 -24.31 6.96 23.87
N LYS A 418 -25.48 7.00 23.20
CA LYS A 418 -26.70 7.68 23.65
C LYS A 418 -27.63 6.77 24.47
N ARG A 419 -27.26 5.51 24.67
CA ARG A 419 -28.05 4.62 25.54
C ARG A 419 -27.93 5.08 26.98
N PRO A 420 -29.06 5.10 27.74
CA PRO A 420 -29.07 5.46 29.14
C PRO A 420 -28.27 4.49 29.99
#